data_9615a57f03070145157cee7204d0a77d
#
_entry.id   9615a57f03070145157cee7204d0a77d
#
_cell.length_a   1.000
_cell.length_b   1.000
_cell.length_c   1.000
_cell.angle_alpha   90.00
_cell.angle_beta   90.00
_cell.angle_gamma   90.00
#
_symmetry.space_group_name_H-M   'P 1'
#
loop_
_entity.id
_entity.type
_entity.pdbx_description
1 polymer ?
#
loop_
_entity_poly.entity_id
_entity_poly.type
_entity_poly.pdbx_seq_one_letter_code
_entity_poly.pdbx_strand_id
1 'polypeptide(L)'
;QFISNTLVAGAQTRAVVPDKYAPLIMGVDIARYGDDSTVLRFRQGRDARSIAPVRFKNRDNMYVANEIARWIDTIQPDAVNIDAGNGTGVIDRLRERKYKVHEIWFGSDAEQKEWANKRTEMWAKMRDWLGGGMIDGDPRLFGDLTSPEYDYFGKAKDKIMLESKESLKGKGFRSPDDGDALALTFATRVARRDAK
;
A
#
# COMPACT_ATOMS: atom_id res chain seq x y z
N GLN A 1 12.76 -8.00 -12.10
CA GLN A 1 12.13 -6.93 -11.31
C GLN A 1 10.75 -6.59 -11.82
N PHE A 2 9.81 -6.43 -10.91
CA PHE A 2 8.48 -5.94 -11.26
C PHE A 2 8.49 -4.43 -11.48
N ILE A 3 9.22 -3.69 -10.63
CA ILE A 3 9.40 -2.23 -10.74
C ILE A 3 10.89 -1.93 -10.87
N SER A 4 11.28 -1.18 -11.90
CA SER A 4 12.68 -0.88 -12.16
C SER A 4 13.28 0.14 -11.18
N ASN A 5 14.59 0.02 -10.94
CA ASN A 5 15.34 0.97 -10.11
C ASN A 5 15.21 2.42 -10.63
N THR A 6 15.27 2.59 -11.95
CA THR A 6 15.16 3.91 -12.59
C THR A 6 13.81 4.57 -12.30
N LEU A 7 12.74 3.80 -12.37
CA LEU A 7 11.39 4.30 -12.12
C LEU A 7 11.23 4.77 -10.67
N VAL A 8 11.71 3.98 -9.70
CA VAL A 8 11.65 4.32 -8.29
C VAL A 8 12.52 5.53 -7.97
N ALA A 9 13.77 5.55 -8.46
CA ALA A 9 14.68 6.69 -8.26
C ALA A 9 14.09 7.98 -8.83
N GLY A 10 13.46 7.92 -9.99
CA GLY A 10 12.77 9.08 -10.58
C GLY A 10 11.64 9.60 -9.69
N ALA A 11 10.85 8.72 -9.11
CA ALA A 11 9.78 9.10 -8.20
C ALA A 11 10.30 9.69 -6.87
N GLN A 12 11.44 9.21 -6.38
CA GLN A 12 12.07 9.72 -5.16
C GLN A 12 12.67 11.12 -5.33
N THR A 13 13.04 11.51 -6.54
CA THR A 13 13.66 12.82 -6.82
C THR A 13 12.69 13.82 -7.44
N ARG A 14 11.53 13.38 -7.92
CA ARG A 14 10.53 14.24 -8.57
C ARG A 14 9.89 15.18 -7.56
N ALA A 15 9.61 16.40 -8.02
CA ALA A 15 8.77 17.36 -7.31
C ALA A 15 7.47 17.54 -8.09
N VAL A 16 6.33 17.41 -7.42
CA VAL A 16 5.01 17.63 -8.02
C VAL A 16 4.29 18.76 -7.29
N VAL A 17 3.42 19.46 -8.01
CA VAL A 17 2.54 20.45 -7.39
C VAL A 17 1.40 19.71 -6.70
N PRO A 18 1.18 19.95 -5.39
CA PRO A 18 0.08 19.32 -4.67
C PRO A 18 -1.28 19.68 -5.29
N ASP A 19 -2.15 18.68 -5.38
CA ASP A 19 -3.53 18.82 -5.85
C ASP A 19 -4.49 18.56 -4.69
N LYS A 20 -5.00 19.63 -4.08
CA LYS A 20 -5.90 19.55 -2.92
C LYS A 20 -7.26 18.90 -3.23
N TYR A 21 -7.62 18.80 -4.50
CA TYR A 21 -8.87 18.17 -4.95
C TYR A 21 -8.71 16.68 -5.27
N ALA A 22 -7.50 16.19 -5.36
CA ALA A 22 -7.28 14.76 -5.44
C ALA A 22 -7.71 14.07 -4.15
N PRO A 23 -8.25 12.84 -4.22
CA PRO A 23 -8.60 12.12 -3.01
C PRO A 23 -7.35 11.80 -2.18
N LEU A 24 -7.46 11.97 -0.86
CA LEU A 24 -6.43 11.58 0.10
C LEU A 24 -6.72 10.17 0.58
N ILE A 25 -5.79 9.25 0.36
CA ILE A 25 -5.96 7.83 0.65
C ILE A 25 -4.89 7.38 1.63
N MET A 26 -5.30 6.66 2.67
CA MET A 26 -4.41 6.01 3.62
C MET A 26 -4.36 4.51 3.31
N GLY A 27 -3.15 3.98 3.13
CA GLY A 27 -2.89 2.54 3.02
C GLY A 27 -2.25 2.04 4.31
N VAL A 28 -2.75 0.92 4.83
CA VAL A 28 -2.29 0.34 6.09
C VAL A 28 -1.93 -1.12 5.89
N ASP A 29 -0.64 -1.42 6.00
CA ASP A 29 -0.12 -2.80 6.01
C ASP A 29 0.10 -3.22 7.46
N ILE A 30 -0.68 -4.20 7.92
CA ILE A 30 -0.67 -4.66 9.31
C ILE A 30 0.34 -5.79 9.48
N ALA A 31 1.30 -5.61 10.40
CA ALA A 31 2.18 -6.68 10.85
C ALA A 31 1.55 -7.40 12.04
N ARG A 32 1.81 -8.72 12.12
CA ARG A 32 1.44 -9.49 13.31
C ARG A 32 2.50 -9.41 14.39
N TYR A 33 3.58 -10.16 14.20
CA TYR A 33 4.65 -10.32 15.17
C TYR A 33 5.99 -10.45 14.46
N GLY A 34 7.07 -10.22 15.18
CA GLY A 34 8.41 -10.38 14.68
C GLY A 34 9.00 -9.09 14.11
N ASP A 35 9.80 -9.22 13.06
CA ASP A 35 10.56 -8.10 12.49
C ASP A 35 9.75 -7.23 11.52
N ASP A 36 8.56 -7.66 11.14
CA ASP A 36 7.69 -6.90 10.23
C ASP A 36 7.13 -5.67 10.95
N SER A 37 6.93 -4.60 10.19
CA SER A 37 6.36 -3.36 10.70
C SER A 37 4.92 -3.16 10.21
N THR A 38 4.06 -2.65 11.09
CA THR A 38 2.82 -2.01 10.66
C THR A 38 3.17 -0.65 10.08
N VAL A 39 2.72 -0.38 8.87
CA VAL A 39 3.05 0.83 8.13
C VAL A 39 1.78 1.53 7.65
N LEU A 40 1.70 2.83 7.92
CA LEU A 40 0.70 3.73 7.35
C LEU A 40 1.39 4.61 6.31
N ARG A 41 0.85 4.61 5.09
CA ARG A 41 1.29 5.52 4.03
C ARG A 41 0.12 6.28 3.43
N PHE A 42 0.43 7.44 2.88
CA PHE A 42 -0.57 8.42 2.46
C PHE A 42 -0.28 8.87 1.04
N ARG A 43 -1.33 8.95 0.22
CA ARG A 43 -1.22 9.44 -1.16
C ARG A 43 -2.39 10.38 -1.48
N GLN A 44 -2.07 11.54 -2.03
CA GLN A 44 -3.05 12.47 -2.58
C GLN A 44 -2.65 12.82 -4.01
N GLY A 45 -3.33 12.27 -5.00
CA GLY A 45 -2.96 12.44 -6.40
C GLY A 45 -1.57 11.90 -6.67
N ARG A 46 -0.67 12.76 -7.15
CA ARG A 46 0.73 12.41 -7.44
C ARG A 46 1.65 12.56 -6.23
N ASP A 47 1.14 13.00 -5.10
CA ASP A 47 1.93 13.24 -3.89
C ASP A 47 1.76 12.09 -2.88
N ALA A 48 2.82 11.31 -2.70
CA ALA A 48 2.94 10.32 -1.63
C ALA A 48 4.17 10.61 -0.75
N ARG A 49 4.59 11.87 -0.65
CA ARG A 49 5.75 12.31 0.16
C ARG A 49 5.39 13.27 1.27
N SER A 50 4.44 14.20 1.05
CA SER A 50 4.20 15.32 1.96
C SER A 50 3.77 14.89 3.35
N ILE A 51 3.01 13.81 3.49
CA ILE A 51 2.71 13.21 4.78
C ILE A 51 3.69 12.05 4.99
N ALA A 52 4.52 12.16 6.02
CA ALA A 52 5.52 11.14 6.34
C ALA A 52 4.83 9.81 6.70
N PRO A 53 5.43 8.67 6.32
CA PRO A 53 4.91 7.37 6.73
C PRO A 53 5.04 7.17 8.24
N VAL A 54 4.16 6.34 8.79
CA VAL A 54 4.16 5.96 10.20
C VAL A 54 4.46 4.47 10.30
N ARG A 55 5.40 4.10 11.16
CA ARG A 55 5.82 2.71 11.35
C ARG A 55 5.89 2.36 12.82
N PHE A 56 5.41 1.18 13.18
CA PHE A 56 5.59 0.62 14.52
C PHE A 56 5.57 -0.91 14.49
N LYS A 57 6.18 -1.51 15.52
CA LYS A 57 6.33 -2.97 15.67
C LYS A 57 5.75 -3.44 16.99
N ASN A 58 5.38 -4.72 17.04
CA ASN A 58 5.03 -5.42 18.28
C ASN A 58 3.95 -4.71 19.10
N ARG A 59 2.92 -4.20 18.41
CA ARG A 59 1.78 -3.56 19.05
C ARG A 59 0.53 -4.42 18.90
N ASP A 60 -0.33 -4.39 19.92
CA ASP A 60 -1.60 -5.10 19.86
C ASP A 60 -2.62 -4.41 18.95
N ASN A 61 -3.72 -5.10 18.67
CA ASN A 61 -4.77 -4.60 17.80
C ASN A 61 -5.41 -3.30 18.30
N MET A 62 -5.51 -3.13 19.61
CA MET A 62 -6.10 -1.94 20.22
C MET A 62 -5.21 -0.71 19.97
N TYR A 63 -3.90 -0.86 20.14
CA TYR A 63 -2.95 0.20 19.87
C TYR A 63 -2.99 0.58 18.40
N VAL A 64 -2.95 -0.40 17.50
CA VAL A 64 -2.97 -0.16 16.04
C VAL A 64 -4.26 0.53 15.63
N ALA A 65 -5.41 0.06 16.11
CA ALA A 65 -6.70 0.69 15.82
C ALA A 65 -6.76 2.14 16.33
N ASN A 66 -6.25 2.41 17.54
CA ASN A 66 -6.19 3.76 18.08
C ASN A 66 -5.32 4.70 17.25
N GLU A 67 -4.17 4.23 16.78
CA GLU A 67 -3.30 5.03 15.90
C GLU A 67 -3.95 5.33 14.56
N ILE A 68 -4.59 4.35 13.94
CA ILE A 68 -5.33 4.57 12.68
C ILE A 68 -6.47 5.57 12.90
N ALA A 69 -7.26 5.39 13.96
CA ALA A 69 -8.35 6.30 14.29
C ALA A 69 -7.86 7.75 14.49
N ARG A 70 -6.75 7.92 15.19
CA ARG A 70 -6.15 9.24 15.41
C ARG A 70 -5.74 9.89 14.09
N TRP A 71 -5.15 9.14 13.17
CA TRP A 71 -4.80 9.65 11.85
C TRP A 71 -6.01 9.98 11.00
N ILE A 72 -7.06 9.15 11.03
CA ILE A 72 -8.32 9.44 10.34
C ILE A 72 -8.92 10.76 10.83
N ASP A 73 -8.96 10.95 12.14
CA ASP A 73 -9.50 12.18 12.74
C ASP A 73 -8.66 13.41 12.39
N THR A 74 -7.33 13.24 12.28
CA THR A 74 -6.40 14.35 12.04
C THR A 74 -6.40 14.81 10.58
N ILE A 75 -6.31 13.88 9.61
CA ILE A 75 -6.16 14.23 8.19
C ILE A 75 -7.43 14.04 7.36
N GLN A 76 -8.43 13.39 7.91
CA GLN A 76 -9.73 13.14 7.25
C GLN A 76 -9.57 12.57 5.83
N PRO A 77 -8.99 11.37 5.68
CA PRO A 77 -8.80 10.77 4.37
C PRO A 77 -10.14 10.43 3.72
N ASP A 78 -10.17 10.43 2.39
CA ASP A 78 -11.34 10.03 1.61
C ASP A 78 -11.52 8.51 1.56
N ALA A 79 -10.45 7.77 1.75
CA ALA A 79 -10.49 6.31 1.88
C ALA A 79 -9.36 5.81 2.79
N VAL A 80 -9.63 4.73 3.50
CA VAL A 80 -8.65 4.01 4.33
C VAL A 80 -8.69 2.55 3.91
N ASN A 81 -7.60 2.07 3.33
CA ASN A 81 -7.48 0.70 2.81
C ASN A 81 -6.54 -0.10 3.70
N ILE A 82 -7.05 -1.16 4.32
CA ILE A 82 -6.33 -1.94 5.32
C ILE A 82 -6.15 -3.38 4.84
N ASP A 83 -4.91 -3.87 4.93
CA ASP A 83 -4.61 -5.28 4.70
C ASP A 83 -5.36 -6.17 5.70
N ALA A 84 -6.27 -6.99 5.18
CA ALA A 84 -7.10 -7.87 5.98
C ALA A 84 -6.40 -9.17 6.39
N GLY A 85 -5.31 -9.55 5.74
CA GLY A 85 -4.61 -10.80 6.02
C GLY A 85 -4.16 -10.94 7.47
N ASN A 86 -3.72 -9.83 8.08
CA ASN A 86 -3.37 -9.75 9.50
C ASN A 86 -4.19 -8.69 10.24
N GLY A 87 -5.13 -8.05 9.59
CA GLY A 87 -5.78 -6.84 10.08
C GLY A 87 -7.24 -6.96 10.46
N THR A 88 -7.83 -8.18 10.46
CA THR A 88 -9.27 -8.34 10.73
C THR A 88 -9.69 -7.80 12.09
N GLY A 89 -8.90 -8.06 13.14
CA GLY A 89 -9.19 -7.54 14.48
C GLY A 89 -9.12 -6.02 14.56
N VAL A 90 -8.18 -5.40 13.86
CA VAL A 90 -8.07 -3.94 13.76
C VAL A 90 -9.27 -3.36 13.00
N ILE A 91 -9.63 -3.97 11.88
CA ILE A 91 -10.76 -3.55 11.04
C ILE A 91 -12.07 -3.62 11.85
N ASP A 92 -12.30 -4.73 12.55
CA ASP A 92 -13.50 -4.92 13.38
C ASP A 92 -13.59 -3.84 14.45
N ARG A 93 -12.47 -3.54 15.12
CA ARG A 93 -12.43 -2.50 16.15
C ARG A 93 -12.73 -1.11 15.59
N LEU A 94 -12.17 -0.78 14.44
CA LEU A 94 -12.45 0.50 13.77
C LEU A 94 -13.92 0.63 13.35
N ARG A 95 -14.49 -0.42 12.79
CA ARG A 95 -15.90 -0.47 12.40
C ARG A 95 -16.85 -0.38 13.58
N GLU A 96 -16.51 -1.03 14.69
CA GLU A 96 -17.25 -0.92 15.97
C GLU A 96 -17.29 0.55 16.44
N ARG A 97 -16.19 1.28 16.26
CA ARG A 97 -16.08 2.71 16.58
C ARG A 97 -16.63 3.63 15.49
N LYS A 98 -17.32 3.07 14.49
CA LYS A 98 -17.99 3.79 13.39
C LYS A 98 -17.04 4.45 12.37
N TYR A 99 -15.79 4.03 12.33
CA TYR A 99 -14.88 4.44 11.25
C TYR A 99 -15.17 3.64 9.98
N LYS A 100 -15.18 4.32 8.85
CA LYS A 100 -15.33 3.69 7.52
C LYS A 100 -13.96 3.28 7.00
N VAL A 101 -13.74 1.96 6.88
CA VAL A 101 -12.49 1.41 6.36
C VAL A 101 -12.79 0.32 5.34
N HIS A 102 -11.91 0.16 4.36
CA HIS A 102 -11.97 -0.89 3.35
C HIS A 102 -11.08 -2.05 3.77
N GLU A 103 -11.66 -3.23 3.76
CA GLU A 103 -10.99 -4.50 4.00
C GLU A 103 -10.41 -5.00 2.68
N ILE A 104 -9.08 -5.11 2.60
CA ILE A 104 -8.39 -5.51 1.37
C ILE A 104 -7.70 -6.86 1.59
N TRP A 105 -8.10 -7.84 0.80
CA TRP A 105 -7.49 -9.18 0.79
C TRP A 105 -6.51 -9.27 -0.39
N PHE A 106 -5.22 -9.44 -0.11
CA PHE A 106 -4.17 -9.51 -1.12
C PHE A 106 -4.36 -10.67 -2.09
N GLY A 107 -4.85 -11.79 -1.58
CA GLY A 107 -5.11 -12.99 -2.37
C GLY A 107 -6.44 -13.02 -3.11
N SER A 108 -7.29 -12.00 -2.97
CA SER A 108 -8.56 -11.95 -3.69
C SER A 108 -8.33 -11.73 -5.19
N ASP A 109 -9.38 -11.94 -5.98
CA ASP A 109 -9.30 -11.77 -7.43
C ASP A 109 -9.02 -10.33 -7.82
N ALA A 110 -8.18 -10.16 -8.84
CA ALA A 110 -7.99 -8.88 -9.51
C ALA A 110 -9.23 -8.56 -10.39
N GLU A 111 -9.48 -7.27 -10.60
CA GLU A 111 -10.50 -6.85 -11.57
C GLU A 111 -10.06 -7.12 -13.01
N GLN A 112 -8.78 -6.88 -13.31
CA GLN A 112 -8.20 -7.11 -14.63
C GLN A 112 -7.61 -8.52 -14.73
N LYS A 113 -7.92 -9.21 -15.82
CA LYS A 113 -7.61 -10.63 -16.00
C LYS A 113 -6.11 -10.94 -16.09
N GLU A 114 -5.30 -9.97 -16.47
CA GLU A 114 -3.84 -10.13 -16.61
C GLU A 114 -3.11 -10.28 -15.26
N TRP A 115 -3.75 -9.89 -14.17
CA TRP A 115 -3.16 -9.98 -12.84
C TRP A 115 -3.71 -11.17 -12.07
N ALA A 116 -2.83 -11.94 -11.47
CA ALA A 116 -3.20 -13.19 -10.78
C ALA A 116 -3.98 -12.96 -9.48
N ASN A 117 -3.78 -11.82 -8.82
CA ASN A 117 -4.48 -11.47 -7.58
C ASN A 117 -4.55 -9.96 -7.36
N LYS A 118 -5.28 -9.57 -6.34
CA LYS A 118 -5.48 -8.16 -5.95
C LYS A 118 -4.17 -7.46 -5.63
N ARG A 119 -3.26 -8.12 -4.90
CA ARG A 119 -1.96 -7.53 -4.55
C ARG A 119 -1.16 -7.19 -5.80
N THR A 120 -1.07 -8.10 -6.76
CA THR A 120 -0.37 -7.85 -8.02
C THR A 120 -0.98 -6.68 -8.79
N GLU A 121 -2.30 -6.60 -8.84
CA GLU A 121 -3.00 -5.50 -9.49
C GLU A 121 -2.71 -4.14 -8.84
N MET A 122 -2.73 -4.08 -7.51
CA MET A 122 -2.38 -2.86 -6.77
C MET A 122 -0.95 -2.41 -7.08
N TRP A 123 -0.01 -3.35 -7.09
CA TRP A 123 1.39 -3.07 -7.42
C TRP A 123 1.57 -2.64 -8.89
N ALA A 124 0.80 -3.19 -9.80
CA ALA A 124 0.81 -2.77 -11.20
C ALA A 124 0.32 -1.33 -11.37
N LYS A 125 -0.77 -0.96 -10.69
CA LYS A 125 -1.29 0.42 -10.68
C LYS A 125 -0.27 1.39 -10.06
N MET A 126 0.36 1.00 -8.97
CA MET A 126 1.43 1.78 -8.34
C MET A 126 2.63 1.96 -9.28
N ARG A 127 3.05 0.90 -9.97
CA ARG A 127 4.12 0.97 -10.96
C ARG A 127 3.83 2.02 -12.05
N ASP A 128 2.63 1.99 -12.62
CA ASP A 128 2.23 2.96 -13.62
C ASP A 128 2.21 4.39 -13.05
N TRP A 129 1.71 4.55 -11.84
CA TRP A 129 1.66 5.83 -11.14
C TRP A 129 3.07 6.41 -10.86
N LEU A 130 4.05 5.56 -10.56
CA LEU A 130 5.42 5.99 -10.27
C LEU A 130 6.07 6.79 -11.42
N GLY A 131 5.57 6.64 -12.65
CA GLY A 131 6.03 7.42 -13.80
C GLY A 131 5.75 8.92 -13.69
N GLY A 132 4.83 9.34 -12.84
CA GLY A 132 4.49 10.75 -12.61
C GLY A 132 4.35 11.11 -11.14
N GLY A 133 4.40 10.14 -10.24
CA GLY A 133 4.23 10.32 -8.81
C GLY A 133 5.51 10.71 -8.07
N MET A 134 5.32 11.26 -6.89
CA MET A 134 6.38 11.69 -5.98
C MET A 134 6.32 10.88 -4.69
N ILE A 135 7.44 10.25 -4.33
CA ILE A 135 7.59 9.47 -3.09
C ILE A 135 8.78 9.98 -2.28
N ASP A 136 8.83 9.62 -1.02
CA ASP A 136 9.97 9.94 -0.14
C ASP A 136 11.24 9.21 -0.56
N GLY A 137 12.40 9.77 -0.17
CA GLY A 137 13.72 9.23 -0.50
C GLY A 137 14.20 8.12 0.44
N ASP A 138 13.31 7.48 1.22
CA ASP A 138 13.69 6.44 2.17
C ASP A 138 14.27 5.21 1.43
N PRO A 139 15.49 4.77 1.79
CA PRO A 139 16.09 3.55 1.23
C PRO A 139 15.26 2.29 1.46
N ARG A 140 14.46 2.23 2.52
CA ARG A 140 13.54 1.11 2.77
C ARG A 140 12.50 1.00 1.68
N LEU A 141 11.87 2.13 1.34
CA LEU A 141 10.86 2.16 0.27
C LEU A 141 11.49 1.79 -1.07
N PHE A 142 12.69 2.29 -1.36
CA PHE A 142 13.43 1.90 -2.58
C PHE A 142 13.62 0.38 -2.63
N GLY A 143 14.11 -0.22 -1.55
CA GLY A 143 14.34 -1.67 -1.46
C GLY A 143 13.04 -2.47 -1.60
N ASP A 144 11.97 -2.05 -0.93
CA ASP A 144 10.68 -2.71 -1.00
C ASP A 144 10.10 -2.72 -2.42
N LEU A 145 10.22 -1.59 -3.12
CA LEU A 145 9.64 -1.44 -4.46
C LEU A 145 10.45 -2.14 -5.54
N THR A 146 11.76 -2.26 -5.37
CA THR A 146 12.66 -2.80 -6.41
C THR A 146 13.03 -4.27 -6.23
N SER A 147 12.82 -4.84 -5.04
CA SER A 147 13.19 -6.24 -4.75
C SER A 147 12.24 -7.28 -5.35
N PRO A 148 10.90 -7.07 -5.36
CA PRO A 148 10.00 -8.10 -5.87
C PRO A 148 10.19 -8.37 -7.35
N GLU A 149 10.20 -9.64 -7.68
CA GLU A 149 10.14 -10.14 -9.05
C GLU A 149 8.70 -10.51 -9.41
N TYR A 150 8.49 -11.09 -10.57
CA TYR A 150 7.19 -11.60 -10.98
C TYR A 150 7.37 -12.87 -11.81
N ASP A 151 6.30 -13.64 -11.90
CA ASP A 151 6.27 -14.85 -12.72
C ASP A 151 4.91 -14.97 -13.40
N TYR A 152 4.84 -15.82 -14.40
CA TYR A 152 3.59 -16.13 -15.07
C TYR A 152 2.84 -17.21 -14.31
N PHE A 153 1.53 -17.07 -14.22
CA PHE A 153 0.67 -17.89 -13.37
C PHE A 153 -0.55 -18.41 -14.15
N GLY A 154 -1.07 -19.54 -13.69
CA GLY A 154 -2.26 -20.17 -14.26
C GLY A 154 -1.92 -21.25 -15.29
N LYS A 155 -2.93 -22.03 -15.70
CA LYS A 155 -2.76 -23.16 -16.65
C LYS A 155 -2.22 -22.69 -17.99
N ALA A 156 -2.68 -21.54 -18.49
CA ALA A 156 -2.24 -20.95 -19.75
C ALA A 156 -1.02 -20.04 -19.56
N LYS A 157 -0.54 -19.81 -18.34
CA LYS A 157 0.52 -18.86 -17.99
C LYS A 157 0.30 -17.48 -18.61
N ASP A 158 -0.93 -17.04 -18.61
CA ASP A 158 -1.40 -15.78 -19.19
C ASP A 158 -1.58 -14.67 -18.14
N LYS A 159 -1.43 -15.02 -16.86
CA LYS A 159 -1.51 -14.08 -15.76
C LYS A 159 -0.15 -13.79 -15.16
N ILE A 160 0.02 -12.59 -14.63
CA ILE A 160 1.23 -12.18 -13.92
C ILE A 160 0.97 -12.24 -12.42
N MET A 161 1.90 -12.86 -11.70
CA MET A 161 1.90 -12.97 -10.23
C MET A 161 3.12 -12.26 -9.67
N LEU A 162 2.89 -11.27 -8.82
CA LEU A 162 3.96 -10.63 -8.06
C LEU A 162 4.53 -11.60 -7.02
N GLU A 163 5.84 -11.56 -6.83
CA GLU A 163 6.52 -12.37 -5.81
C GLU A 163 5.92 -12.15 -4.42
N SER A 164 5.67 -13.23 -3.70
CA SER A 164 5.07 -13.20 -2.36
C SER A 164 6.04 -12.68 -1.29
N LYS A 165 5.49 -12.20 -0.18
CA LYS A 165 6.28 -11.82 0.99
C LYS A 165 7.13 -12.99 1.51
N GLU A 166 6.57 -14.19 1.52
CA GLU A 166 7.25 -15.41 1.96
C GLU A 166 8.44 -15.73 1.09
N SER A 167 8.31 -15.61 -0.23
CA SER A 167 9.41 -15.82 -1.18
C SER A 167 10.53 -14.81 -0.95
N LEU A 168 10.20 -13.53 -0.79
CA LEU A 168 11.18 -12.48 -0.51
C LEU A 168 11.95 -12.75 0.79
N LYS A 169 11.26 -13.11 1.85
CA LYS A 169 11.88 -13.47 3.14
C LYS A 169 12.80 -14.69 2.99
N GLY A 170 12.37 -15.69 2.22
CA GLY A 170 13.17 -16.87 1.93
C GLY A 170 14.48 -16.58 1.19
N LYS A 171 14.53 -15.47 0.45
CA LYS A 171 15.74 -14.98 -0.24
C LYS A 171 16.60 -14.05 0.63
N GLY A 172 16.18 -13.79 1.87
CA GLY A 172 16.90 -12.92 2.80
C GLY A 172 16.50 -11.43 2.72
N PHE A 173 15.49 -11.09 1.94
CA PHE A 173 14.92 -9.73 1.95
C PHE A 173 13.97 -9.57 3.13
N ARG A 174 13.80 -8.32 3.58
CA ARG A 174 12.76 -8.02 4.54
C ARG A 174 11.38 -8.04 3.87
N SER A 175 10.33 -8.11 4.66
CA SER A 175 8.96 -7.92 4.16
C SER A 175 8.81 -6.53 3.54
N PRO A 176 8.19 -6.41 2.35
CA PRO A 176 8.02 -5.11 1.69
C PRO A 176 6.85 -4.30 2.27
N ASP A 177 6.89 -4.05 3.59
CA ASP A 177 5.78 -3.45 4.34
C ASP A 177 5.47 -2.03 3.87
N ASP A 178 6.49 -1.22 3.60
CA ASP A 178 6.33 0.13 3.04
C ASP A 178 5.77 0.09 1.61
N GLY A 179 6.26 -0.82 0.78
CA GLY A 179 5.78 -1.01 -0.58
C GLY A 179 4.32 -1.45 -0.60
N ASP A 180 3.94 -2.42 0.24
CA ASP A 180 2.56 -2.89 0.33
C ASP A 180 1.61 -1.82 0.89
N ALA A 181 2.05 -1.03 1.87
CA ALA A 181 1.25 0.08 2.40
C ALA A 181 0.97 1.14 1.32
N LEU A 182 1.98 1.50 0.51
CA LEU A 182 1.79 2.41 -0.61
C LEU A 182 0.86 1.80 -1.68
N ALA A 183 1.07 0.52 -2.02
CA ALA A 183 0.23 -0.20 -2.99
C ALA A 183 -1.24 -0.24 -2.57
N LEU A 184 -1.53 -0.35 -1.27
CA LEU A 184 -2.88 -0.32 -0.73
C LEU A 184 -3.63 0.98 -1.04
N THR A 185 -2.94 2.09 -1.26
CA THR A 185 -3.59 3.34 -1.67
C THR A 185 -4.22 3.26 -3.07
N PHE A 186 -3.89 2.22 -3.85
CA PHE A 186 -4.44 1.95 -5.18
C PHE A 186 -5.52 0.86 -5.18
N ALA A 187 -5.92 0.36 -4.01
CA ALA A 187 -6.84 -0.79 -3.91
C ALA A 187 -8.29 -0.45 -4.27
N THR A 188 -8.69 0.82 -4.15
CA THR A 188 -10.07 1.26 -4.36
C THR A 188 -10.10 2.46 -5.29
N ARG A 189 -11.24 2.63 -5.96
CA ARG A 189 -11.53 3.84 -6.76
C ARG A 189 -12.14 4.89 -5.85
N VAL A 190 -11.56 6.07 -5.85
CA VAL A 190 -12.00 7.18 -5.00
C VAL A 190 -12.19 8.42 -5.86
N ALA A 191 -13.37 9.02 -5.80
CA ALA A 191 -13.69 10.21 -6.58
C ALA A 191 -12.88 11.42 -6.12
N ARG A 192 -12.57 12.31 -7.04
CA ARG A 192 -11.99 13.62 -6.73
C ARG A 192 -12.91 14.41 -5.81
N ARG A 193 -12.33 15.23 -4.94
CA ARG A 193 -13.08 16.06 -3.98
C ARG A 193 -13.95 17.12 -4.65
N ASP A 194 -13.51 17.62 -5.82
CA ASP A 194 -14.25 18.60 -6.62
C ASP A 194 -15.37 17.98 -7.46
N ALA A 195 -15.49 16.65 -7.49
CA ALA A 195 -16.55 15.93 -8.18
C ALA A 195 -17.76 15.61 -7.28
N LYS A 196 -17.78 16.05 -6.01
CA LYS A 196 -18.82 15.77 -5.03
C LYS A 196 -19.82 16.94 -4.93
#